data_fa7929af4f783a8eccb245418910fdbe
#
_entry.id   fa7929af4f783a8eccb245418910fdbe
#
_cell.length_a   1.000
_cell.length_b   1.000
_cell.length_c   1.000
_cell.angle_alpha   90.00
_cell.angle_beta   90.00
_cell.angle_gamma   90.00
#
_symmetry.space_group_name_H-M   'P 1'
#
loop_
_entity.id
_entity.type
_entity.pdbx_description
1 polymer ?
#
loop_
_entity_poly.entity_id
_entity_poly.type
_entity_poly.pdbx_seq_one_letter_code
_entity_poly.pdbx_strand_id
1 'polypeptide(L)'
;MFRIVLVRPGATSLDEQRRIKGSLDIPLSPIGSDQAKKLADDLAGMQFDVVYSAPCESAVQTARMLAERSKSKVRVVDALRNLDHGLWQGKLIDEVRKHQPKVYRQFQDDPESICPP
;
A
#
# COMPACT_ATOMS: atom_id res chain seq x y z
N MET A 1 -2.10 20.84 -18.58
CA MET A 1 -2.91 20.51 -17.40
C MET A 1 -2.20 19.44 -16.58
N PHE A 2 -2.11 19.65 -15.28
CA PHE A 2 -1.47 18.72 -14.36
C PHE A 2 -2.51 17.74 -13.82
N ARG A 3 -2.25 16.44 -13.96
CA ARG A 3 -3.17 15.40 -13.49
C ARG A 3 -2.42 14.38 -12.64
N ILE A 4 -2.97 14.10 -11.46
CA ILE A 4 -2.42 13.09 -10.56
C ILE A 4 -3.47 12.00 -10.36
N VAL A 5 -3.06 10.75 -10.51
CA VAL A 5 -3.90 9.58 -10.21
C VAL A 5 -3.29 8.87 -9.00
N LEU A 6 -4.06 8.74 -7.94
CA LEU A 6 -3.63 8.02 -6.74
C LEU A 6 -4.10 6.58 -6.83
N VAL A 7 -3.17 5.65 -6.60
CA VAL A 7 -3.43 4.23 -6.71
C VAL A 7 -3.02 3.53 -5.42
N ARG A 8 -3.89 2.70 -4.91
CA ARG A 8 -3.58 1.81 -3.79
C ARG A 8 -2.89 0.56 -4.35
N PRO A 9 -1.77 0.10 -3.77
CA PRO A 9 -1.14 -1.14 -4.21
C PRO A 9 -2.09 -2.35 -4.08
N GLY A 10 -1.85 -3.37 -4.87
CA GLY A 10 -2.58 -4.63 -4.74
C GLY A 10 -2.38 -5.28 -3.39
N ALA A 11 -3.23 -6.24 -3.05
CA ALA A 11 -3.22 -6.90 -1.75
C ALA A 11 -1.98 -7.77 -1.55
N THR A 12 -1.56 -7.87 -0.29
CA THR A 12 -0.56 -8.82 0.17
C THR A 12 -1.24 -9.91 1.00
N SER A 13 -0.49 -10.93 1.41
CA SER A 13 -1.04 -11.97 2.31
C SER A 13 -1.49 -11.37 3.65
N LEU A 14 -0.83 -10.31 4.14
CA LEU A 14 -1.24 -9.64 5.37
C LEU A 14 -2.59 -8.95 5.21
N ASP A 15 -2.82 -8.29 4.08
CA ASP A 15 -4.09 -7.64 3.79
C ASP A 15 -5.23 -8.68 3.76
N GLU A 16 -5.01 -9.82 3.11
CA GLU A 16 -6.00 -10.87 3.01
C GLU A 16 -6.32 -11.50 4.36
N GLN A 17 -5.35 -11.57 5.26
CA GLN A 17 -5.53 -12.08 6.61
C GLN A 17 -6.02 -10.99 7.58
N ARG A 18 -6.23 -9.77 7.11
CA ARG A 18 -6.64 -8.62 7.92
C ARG A 18 -5.67 -8.34 9.06
N ARG A 19 -4.38 -8.39 8.72
CA ARG A 19 -3.29 -8.05 9.63
C ARG A 19 -2.74 -6.67 9.32
N ILE A 20 -2.16 -6.05 10.32
CA ILE A 20 -1.54 -4.73 10.15
C ILE A 20 -0.21 -4.90 9.41
N LYS A 21 -0.06 -4.22 8.28
CA LYS A 21 1.13 -4.30 7.45
C LYS A 21 2.18 -3.26 7.84
N GLY A 22 1.77 -2.00 8.00
CA GLY A 22 2.68 -0.90 8.32
C GLY A 22 3.84 -0.81 7.35
N SER A 23 5.07 -0.88 7.88
CA SER A 23 6.29 -0.81 7.10
C SER A 23 6.86 -2.19 6.70
N LEU A 24 6.13 -3.28 6.96
CA LEU A 24 6.57 -4.62 6.55
C LEU A 24 6.64 -4.71 5.03
N ASP A 25 7.75 -5.25 4.53
CA ASP A 25 8.01 -5.36 3.10
C ASP A 25 7.60 -6.74 2.58
N ILE A 26 6.40 -6.82 2.04
CA ILE A 26 5.76 -8.06 1.61
C ILE A 26 5.33 -7.94 0.15
N PRO A 27 5.57 -8.97 -0.68
CA PRO A 27 5.16 -8.93 -2.08
C PRO A 27 3.64 -9.03 -2.24
N LEU A 28 3.16 -8.79 -3.45
CA LEU A 28 1.76 -9.02 -3.79
C LEU A 28 1.42 -10.50 -3.61
N SER A 29 0.23 -10.76 -3.04
CA SER A 29 -0.37 -12.08 -3.09
C SER A 29 -0.86 -12.39 -4.51
N PRO A 30 -1.20 -13.65 -4.84
CA PRO A 30 -1.81 -13.96 -6.14
C PRO A 30 -3.06 -13.11 -6.43
N ILE A 31 -3.91 -12.91 -5.44
CA ILE A 31 -5.09 -12.05 -5.56
C ILE A 31 -4.67 -10.60 -5.80
N GLY A 32 -3.68 -10.13 -5.07
CA GLY A 32 -3.15 -8.76 -5.23
C GLY A 32 -2.52 -8.53 -6.60
N SER A 33 -1.84 -9.52 -7.13
CA SER A 33 -1.30 -9.47 -8.49
C SER A 33 -2.42 -9.34 -9.53
N ASP A 34 -3.51 -10.10 -9.36
CA ASP A 34 -4.67 -9.99 -10.26
C ASP A 34 -5.34 -8.62 -10.15
N GLN A 35 -5.44 -8.08 -8.94
CA GLN A 35 -5.98 -6.73 -8.73
C GLN A 35 -5.14 -5.68 -9.46
N ALA A 36 -3.81 -5.78 -9.36
CA ALA A 36 -2.90 -4.85 -10.03
C ALA A 36 -2.99 -4.95 -11.55
N LYS A 37 -3.10 -6.16 -12.08
CA LYS A 37 -3.29 -6.37 -13.52
C LYS A 37 -4.59 -5.76 -14.02
N LYS A 38 -5.68 -5.98 -13.28
CA LYS A 38 -6.98 -5.41 -13.62
C LYS A 38 -6.94 -3.90 -13.61
N LEU A 39 -6.30 -3.30 -12.60
CA LEU A 39 -6.15 -1.86 -12.51
C LEU A 39 -5.32 -1.32 -13.69
N ALA A 40 -4.25 -2.01 -14.06
CA ALA A 40 -3.43 -1.63 -15.22
C ALA A 40 -4.26 -1.66 -16.51
N ASP A 41 -5.12 -2.66 -16.67
CA ASP A 41 -6.03 -2.73 -17.81
C ASP A 41 -7.04 -1.59 -17.79
N ASP A 42 -7.61 -1.28 -16.62
CA ASP A 42 -8.59 -0.19 -16.48
C ASP A 42 -7.98 1.18 -16.80
N LEU A 43 -6.68 1.37 -16.51
CA LEU A 43 -5.98 2.62 -16.76
C LEU A 43 -5.19 2.63 -18.08
N ALA A 44 -5.31 1.59 -18.90
CA ALA A 44 -4.50 1.45 -20.12
C ALA A 44 -4.72 2.58 -21.13
N GLY A 45 -5.90 3.24 -21.12
CA GLY A 45 -6.19 4.38 -21.99
C GLY A 45 -5.58 5.69 -21.51
N MET A 46 -5.00 5.74 -20.33
CA MET A 46 -4.39 6.95 -19.79
C MET A 46 -2.88 6.92 -20.02
N GLN A 47 -2.35 8.07 -20.40
CA GLN A 47 -0.90 8.24 -20.61
C GLN A 47 -0.28 8.87 -19.37
N PHE A 48 0.74 8.22 -18.82
CA PHE A 48 1.48 8.72 -17.65
C PHE A 48 2.92 9.03 -18.05
N ASP A 49 3.44 10.15 -17.55
CA ASP A 49 4.85 10.49 -17.77
C ASP A 49 5.74 9.70 -16.81
N VAL A 50 5.30 9.53 -15.59
CA VAL A 50 6.05 8.81 -14.56
C VAL A 50 5.08 8.18 -13.56
N VAL A 51 5.48 7.03 -13.01
CA VAL A 51 4.77 6.36 -11.93
C VAL A 51 5.64 6.39 -10.67
N TYR A 52 5.20 7.09 -9.65
CA TYR A 52 5.90 7.14 -8.36
C TYR A 52 5.41 6.02 -7.45
N SER A 53 6.33 5.37 -6.76
CA SER A 53 6.03 4.22 -5.90
C SER A 53 6.68 4.37 -4.53
N ALA A 54 5.99 3.89 -3.51
CA ALA A 54 6.61 3.64 -2.22
C ALA A 54 7.70 2.56 -2.36
N PRO A 55 8.69 2.50 -1.43
CA PRO A 55 9.80 1.56 -1.54
C PRO A 55 9.49 0.12 -1.13
N CYS A 56 8.24 -0.22 -0.85
CA CYS A 56 7.86 -1.59 -0.52
C CYS A 56 7.59 -2.42 -1.78
N GLU A 57 7.80 -3.72 -1.68
CA GLU A 57 7.76 -4.63 -2.82
C GLU A 57 6.38 -4.65 -3.50
N SER A 58 5.28 -4.71 -2.73
CA SER A 58 3.93 -4.71 -3.29
C SER A 58 3.63 -3.46 -4.10
N ALA A 59 4.07 -2.28 -3.62
CA ALA A 59 3.87 -1.02 -4.33
C ALA A 59 4.72 -0.97 -5.60
N VAL A 60 5.98 -1.41 -5.54
CA VAL A 60 6.87 -1.44 -6.71
C VAL A 60 6.33 -2.40 -7.76
N GLN A 61 5.86 -3.58 -7.36
CA GLN A 61 5.27 -4.55 -8.29
C GLN A 61 4.02 -3.96 -8.98
N THR A 62 3.15 -3.33 -8.22
CA THR A 62 1.95 -2.66 -8.78
C THR A 62 2.36 -1.55 -9.75
N ALA A 63 3.31 -0.70 -9.34
CA ALA A 63 3.77 0.41 -10.16
C ALA A 63 4.40 -0.07 -11.48
N ARG A 64 5.16 -1.16 -11.46
CA ARG A 64 5.75 -1.73 -12.66
C ARG A 64 4.69 -2.22 -13.65
N MET A 65 3.62 -2.83 -13.16
CA MET A 65 2.52 -3.27 -14.02
C MET A 65 1.82 -2.09 -14.69
N LEU A 66 1.61 -0.99 -13.95
CA LEU A 66 1.02 0.23 -14.50
C LEU A 66 1.94 0.90 -15.50
N ALA A 67 3.23 1.01 -15.17
CA ALA A 67 4.22 1.67 -16.01
C ALA A 67 4.45 0.91 -17.33
N GLU A 68 4.42 -0.42 -17.29
CA GLU A 68 4.57 -1.25 -18.48
C GLU A 68 3.47 -0.97 -19.49
N ARG A 69 2.22 -0.82 -19.04
CA ARG A 69 1.08 -0.52 -19.91
C ARG A 69 1.17 0.85 -20.53
N SER A 70 1.65 1.85 -19.80
CA SER A 70 1.74 3.23 -20.27
C SER A 70 3.13 3.58 -20.83
N LYS A 71 4.06 2.63 -20.84
CA LYS A 71 5.46 2.83 -21.25
C LYS A 71 6.15 3.96 -20.51
N SER A 72 5.83 4.09 -19.23
CA SER A 72 6.42 5.10 -18.34
C SER A 72 7.54 4.51 -17.51
N LYS A 73 8.25 5.38 -16.79
CA LYS A 73 9.28 4.96 -15.84
C LYS A 73 8.70 4.91 -14.43
N VAL A 74 9.19 3.97 -13.63
CA VAL A 74 8.89 3.90 -12.20
C VAL A 74 9.99 4.61 -11.43
N ARG A 75 9.58 5.50 -10.50
CA ARG A 75 10.50 6.14 -9.55
C ARG A 75 10.09 5.80 -8.15
N VAL A 76 11.01 5.25 -7.37
CA VAL A 76 10.77 4.90 -5.97
C VAL A 76 11.04 6.13 -5.11
N VAL A 77 10.10 6.47 -4.23
CA VAL A 77 10.17 7.66 -3.37
C VAL A 77 9.98 7.23 -1.92
N ASP A 78 11.00 7.42 -1.09
CA ASP A 78 10.96 7.05 0.33
C ASP A 78 9.85 7.76 1.10
N ALA A 79 9.54 9.00 0.73
CA ALA A 79 8.48 9.77 1.40
C ALA A 79 7.10 9.12 1.28
N LEU A 80 6.91 8.19 0.34
CA LEU A 80 5.64 7.48 0.18
C LEU A 80 5.56 6.21 1.03
N ARG A 81 6.55 5.96 1.88
CA ARG A 81 6.56 4.80 2.78
C ARG A 81 5.37 4.85 3.74
N ASN A 82 4.79 3.67 4.01
CA ASN A 82 3.77 3.54 5.03
C ASN A 82 4.34 3.87 6.41
N LEU A 83 3.44 4.28 7.32
CA LEU A 83 3.82 4.48 8.72
C LEU A 83 4.30 3.16 9.33
N ASP A 84 5.31 3.24 10.19
CA ASP A 84 5.76 2.11 10.98
C ASP A 84 4.79 1.92 12.15
N HIS A 85 4.11 0.79 12.18
CA HIS A 85 3.12 0.48 13.21
C HIS A 85 3.72 -0.32 14.39
N GLY A 86 5.04 -0.40 14.47
CA GLY A 86 5.73 -1.02 15.59
C GLY A 86 5.33 -2.47 15.80
N LEU A 87 5.10 -2.84 17.06
CA LEU A 87 4.75 -4.22 17.45
C LEU A 87 3.36 -4.66 16.97
N TRP A 88 2.54 -3.74 16.48
CA TRP A 88 1.25 -4.11 15.87
C TRP A 88 1.42 -4.82 14.53
N GLN A 89 2.55 -4.62 13.85
CA GLN A 89 2.78 -5.19 12.53
C GLN A 89 2.72 -6.71 12.58
N GLY A 90 1.99 -7.30 11.64
CA GLY A 90 1.75 -8.75 11.59
C GLY A 90 0.60 -9.22 12.46
N LYS A 91 0.09 -8.40 13.38
CA LYS A 91 -1.04 -8.77 14.23
C LYS A 91 -2.37 -8.59 13.50
N LEU A 92 -3.36 -9.39 13.88
CA LEU A 92 -4.71 -9.22 13.36
C LEU A 92 -5.28 -7.88 13.81
N ILE A 93 -5.93 -7.16 12.90
CA ILE A 93 -6.56 -5.89 13.20
C ILE A 93 -7.57 -6.03 14.34
N ASP A 94 -8.37 -7.10 14.31
CA ASP A 94 -9.39 -7.36 15.32
C ASP A 94 -8.78 -7.58 16.72
N GLU A 95 -7.62 -8.22 16.79
CA GLU A 95 -6.91 -8.42 18.07
C GLU A 95 -6.43 -7.08 18.66
N VAL A 96 -5.84 -6.23 17.84
CA VAL A 96 -5.37 -4.92 18.29
C VAL A 96 -6.53 -4.08 18.78
N ARG A 97 -7.62 -4.05 18.03
CA ARG A 97 -8.82 -3.29 18.42
C ARG A 97 -9.43 -3.82 19.71
N LYS A 98 -9.41 -5.14 19.93
CA LYS A 98 -9.95 -5.77 21.11
C LYS A 98 -9.11 -5.51 22.36
N HIS A 99 -7.79 -5.59 22.24
CA HIS A 99 -6.86 -5.48 23.38
C HIS A 99 -6.46 -4.05 23.69
N GLN A 100 -6.44 -3.15 22.70
CA GLN A 100 -6.05 -1.75 22.87
C GLN A 100 -7.03 -0.82 22.15
N PRO A 101 -8.32 -0.84 22.53
CA PRO A 101 -9.36 -0.13 21.78
C PRO A 101 -9.19 1.40 21.76
N LYS A 102 -8.70 1.98 22.86
CA LYS A 102 -8.51 3.44 22.94
C LYS A 102 -7.36 3.89 22.04
N VAL A 103 -6.24 3.19 22.10
CA VAL A 103 -5.05 3.52 21.28
C VAL A 103 -5.36 3.29 19.81
N TYR A 104 -6.04 2.21 19.47
CA TYR A 104 -6.42 1.91 18.09
C TYR A 104 -7.37 2.97 17.54
N ARG A 105 -8.35 3.41 18.30
CA ARG A 105 -9.28 4.47 17.88
C ARG A 105 -8.53 5.78 17.62
N GLN A 106 -7.63 6.15 18.52
CA GLN A 106 -6.80 7.34 18.36
C GLN A 106 -5.92 7.25 17.12
N PHE A 107 -5.38 6.06 16.84
CA PHE A 107 -4.59 5.80 15.63
C PHE A 107 -5.43 6.03 14.35
N GLN A 108 -6.69 5.58 14.32
CA GLN A 108 -7.57 5.81 13.17
C GLN A 108 -7.90 7.29 12.97
N ASP A 109 -8.14 8.02 14.08
CA ASP A 109 -8.55 9.43 14.03
C ASP A 109 -7.35 10.33 13.71
N ASP A 110 -6.18 10.03 14.26
CA ASP A 110 -4.97 10.83 14.09
C ASP A 110 -3.73 9.93 14.14
N PRO A 111 -3.39 9.25 13.02
CA PRO A 111 -2.29 8.30 13.00
C PRO A 111 -0.93 8.91 13.28
N GLU A 112 -0.74 10.21 13.05
CA GLU A 112 0.54 10.87 13.29
C GLU A 112 0.83 11.13 14.77
N SER A 113 -0.21 11.15 15.61
CA SER A 113 -0.06 11.46 17.04
C SER A 113 0.32 10.23 17.88
N ILE A 114 0.33 9.04 17.29
CA ILE A 114 0.53 7.79 18.02
C ILE A 114 1.76 7.06 17.54
N CYS A 115 2.50 6.51 18.51
CA CYS A 115 3.58 5.57 18.26
C CYS A 115 3.13 4.20 18.80
N PRO A 116 2.67 3.26 17.95
CA PRO A 116 2.33 1.91 18.40
C PRO A 116 3.51 1.22 19.04
N PRO A 117 3.28 0.39 20.06
CA PRO A 117 4.35 -0.29 20.75
C PRO A 117 5.11 -1.28 19.86
#